data_a8cedb933ccc68d8c007ea8f6013c986
#
_entry.id   a8cedb933ccc68d8c007ea8f6013c986
#
_cell.length_a   1.000
_cell.length_b   1.000
_cell.length_c   1.000
_cell.angle_alpha   90.00
_cell.angle_beta   90.00
_cell.angle_gamma   90.00
#
_symmetry.space_group_name_H-M   'P 1'
#
loop_
_entity.id
_entity.type
_entity.pdbx_description
1 polymer ?
#
loop_
_entity_poly.entity_id
_entity_poly.type
_entity_poly.pdbx_seq_one_letter_code
_entity_poly.pdbx_strand_id
1 'polypeptide(L)'
;MKKFITFLLLSFLTLILVLIVRTFTYQFKKIEKTGDNEVVLTAPSEKAIRRFAGGIRIPTISNEFYEETNFGPFEEFMRYLSDSYPEVYKVMDTDTINTYGMIFHWKGKNSTLKPVLFLSHYDVVPVIGYDQSITTDTIFQLNDKPLPPIQSYATKWDYPPFSGAVINGRIYGRGTLDMKCMLFSLMEGADNLIAEGFQPERDIWFAFGHDEEVSGRQGAVKIAEYFKNKELNFDAIYDEGGIIAAPSSAIESIKVPLGLVGTGEKGFLTLRLTIKGMGGHSSLPPEKSSLIYAAEIIEKLNNNQFPAQIISPIAAFFDNVGNEMGFFSRMTIANQWLLRPLLLSTMEKSPASNALVRTTTAITMAKGSDAANVLASEAEVTVNFRILPGDSVSGVIEHVKKLCEGYDIDLKVISQRAPSNISPENVRGFEIIKEKVNKIYPEAIVTSYITIGGTDSYKYQAVSKDIYRFMPICLNQYEQRTIHNENEYISLENFGKIQWYFKELLKTY
;
A
#
# COMPACT_ATOMS: atom_id res chain seq x y z
N MET A 1 -22.71 34.37 -43.32
CA MET A 1 -23.11 33.92 -42.00
C MET A 1 -23.71 32.50 -42.03
N LYS A 2 -24.83 32.20 -42.74
CA LYS A 2 -25.42 30.87 -42.80
C LYS A 2 -24.46 29.77 -43.23
N LYS A 3 -23.69 29.94 -44.34
CA LYS A 3 -22.71 28.96 -44.82
C LYS A 3 -21.59 28.66 -43.78
N PHE A 4 -21.18 29.67 -43.02
CA PHE A 4 -20.17 29.51 -41.95
C PHE A 4 -20.72 28.72 -40.77
N ILE A 5 -21.94 28.98 -40.36
CA ILE A 5 -22.66 28.23 -39.29
C ILE A 5 -22.86 26.77 -39.71
N THR A 6 -23.29 26.53 -40.97
CA THR A 6 -23.43 25.17 -41.51
C THR A 6 -22.10 24.44 -41.52
N PHE A 7 -20.99 25.09 -41.90
CA PHE A 7 -19.67 24.50 -41.88
C PHE A 7 -19.23 24.11 -40.47
N LEU A 8 -19.44 24.99 -39.48
CA LEU A 8 -19.13 24.70 -38.08
C LEU A 8 -19.96 23.53 -37.55
N LEU A 9 -21.23 23.47 -37.88
CA LEU A 9 -22.15 22.38 -37.47
C LEU A 9 -21.74 21.04 -38.08
N LEU A 10 -21.37 21.01 -39.37
CA LEU A 10 -20.87 19.80 -40.04
C LEU A 10 -19.53 19.35 -39.43
N SER A 11 -18.62 20.28 -39.17
CA SER A 11 -17.33 19.97 -38.51
C SER A 11 -17.53 19.38 -37.11
N PHE A 12 -18.47 19.92 -36.33
CA PHE A 12 -18.82 19.41 -35.01
C PHE A 12 -19.43 18.02 -35.07
N LEU A 13 -20.37 17.78 -35.99
CA LEU A 13 -20.97 16.46 -36.21
C LEU A 13 -19.93 15.42 -36.66
N THR A 14 -19.02 15.83 -37.55
CA THR A 14 -17.89 14.96 -37.97
C THR A 14 -16.99 14.62 -36.78
N LEU A 15 -16.67 15.57 -35.92
CA LEU A 15 -15.90 15.32 -34.70
C LEU A 15 -16.59 14.34 -33.78
N ILE A 16 -17.89 14.50 -33.53
CA ILE A 16 -18.69 13.56 -32.73
C ILE A 16 -18.64 12.15 -33.35
N LEU A 17 -18.83 12.05 -34.65
CA LEU A 17 -18.76 10.78 -35.37
C LEU A 17 -17.39 10.11 -35.18
N VAL A 18 -16.29 10.87 -35.31
CA VAL A 18 -14.92 10.38 -35.08
C VAL A 18 -14.77 9.86 -33.67
N LEU A 19 -15.24 10.60 -32.65
CA LEU A 19 -15.18 10.17 -31.25
C LEU A 19 -15.94 8.86 -31.03
N ILE A 20 -17.15 8.74 -31.58
CA ILE A 20 -17.98 7.53 -31.47
C ILE A 20 -17.30 6.33 -32.16
N VAL A 21 -16.90 6.51 -33.44
CA VAL A 21 -16.25 5.43 -34.22
C VAL A 21 -14.99 4.96 -33.49
N ARG A 22 -14.16 5.90 -33.05
CA ARG A 22 -12.94 5.57 -32.29
C ARG A 22 -13.24 4.85 -30.98
N THR A 23 -14.31 5.20 -30.27
CA THR A 23 -14.72 4.50 -29.05
C THR A 23 -15.05 3.03 -29.30
N PHE A 24 -15.70 2.72 -30.42
CA PHE A 24 -16.04 1.34 -30.79
C PHE A 24 -14.87 0.55 -31.41
N THR A 25 -13.94 1.27 -32.04
CA THR A 25 -12.75 0.62 -32.67
C THR A 25 -11.54 0.58 -31.76
N TYR A 26 -11.53 1.31 -30.63
CA TYR A 26 -10.45 1.25 -29.67
C TYR A 26 -10.38 -0.13 -29.02
N GLN A 27 -9.23 -0.75 -29.12
CA GLN A 27 -9.01 -2.09 -28.59
C GLN A 27 -8.55 -2.00 -27.12
N PHE A 28 -9.51 -1.94 -26.20
CA PHE A 28 -9.20 -2.22 -24.81
C PHE A 28 -8.70 -3.66 -24.67
N LYS A 29 -7.81 -3.90 -23.73
CA LYS A 29 -7.36 -5.27 -23.47
C LYS A 29 -8.56 -6.15 -23.12
N LYS A 30 -8.68 -7.29 -23.81
CA LYS A 30 -9.68 -8.29 -23.46
C LYS A 30 -9.22 -9.06 -22.23
N ILE A 31 -10.13 -9.30 -21.32
CA ILE A 31 -9.91 -10.24 -20.23
C ILE A 31 -9.83 -11.62 -20.90
N GLU A 32 -8.65 -12.22 -20.90
CA GLU A 32 -8.55 -13.63 -21.25
C GLU A 32 -9.14 -14.40 -20.07
N LYS A 33 -10.40 -14.81 -20.20
CA LYS A 33 -10.95 -15.77 -19.24
C LYS A 33 -10.12 -17.04 -19.42
N THR A 34 -9.24 -17.30 -18.48
CA THR A 34 -8.54 -18.59 -18.43
C THR A 34 -9.62 -19.63 -18.17
N GLY A 35 -9.90 -20.45 -19.23
CA GLY A 35 -11.02 -21.40 -19.20
C GLY A 35 -10.87 -22.45 -18.11
N ASP A 36 -12.00 -22.96 -17.68
CA ASP A 36 -12.40 -24.25 -17.09
C ASP A 36 -11.54 -24.92 -15.98
N ASN A 37 -10.42 -24.35 -15.54
CA ASN A 37 -9.62 -24.90 -14.45
C ASN A 37 -9.72 -24.02 -13.20
N GLU A 38 -10.94 -23.81 -12.72
CA GLU A 38 -11.13 -23.24 -11.37
C GLU A 38 -10.49 -24.20 -10.37
N VAL A 39 -9.51 -23.66 -9.64
CA VAL A 39 -8.85 -24.44 -8.58
C VAL A 39 -9.84 -24.62 -7.45
N VAL A 40 -10.11 -25.88 -7.10
CA VAL A 40 -10.84 -26.20 -5.87
C VAL A 40 -9.94 -25.79 -4.70
N LEU A 41 -10.22 -24.63 -4.15
CA LEU A 41 -9.50 -24.11 -2.99
C LEU A 41 -9.96 -24.88 -1.76
N THR A 42 -9.04 -25.54 -1.11
CA THR A 42 -9.28 -26.14 0.21
C THR A 42 -9.23 -25.06 1.29
N ALA A 43 -10.09 -25.17 2.26
CA ALA A 43 -10.00 -24.33 3.46
C ALA A 43 -8.61 -24.49 4.11
N PRO A 44 -8.08 -23.45 4.78
CA PRO A 44 -6.83 -23.56 5.52
C PRO A 44 -6.90 -24.72 6.50
N SER A 45 -5.80 -25.45 6.67
CA SER A 45 -5.72 -26.51 7.66
C SER A 45 -5.89 -25.93 9.07
N GLU A 46 -6.43 -26.72 10.00
CA GLU A 46 -6.51 -26.31 11.40
C GLU A 46 -5.14 -25.93 11.97
N LYS A 47 -4.08 -26.64 11.57
CA LYS A 47 -2.70 -26.35 11.93
C LYS A 47 -2.29 -24.94 11.48
N ALA A 48 -2.56 -24.58 10.23
CA ALA A 48 -2.27 -23.27 9.68
C ALA A 48 -3.04 -22.15 10.39
N ILE A 49 -4.35 -22.38 10.66
CA ILE A 49 -5.18 -21.43 11.43
C ILE A 49 -4.62 -21.23 12.83
N ARG A 50 -4.21 -22.29 13.53
CA ARG A 50 -3.64 -22.21 14.89
C ARG A 50 -2.31 -21.45 14.90
N ARG A 51 -1.44 -21.73 13.94
CA ARG A 51 -0.14 -21.04 13.78
C ARG A 51 -0.35 -19.55 13.56
N PHE A 52 -1.21 -19.18 12.64
CA PHE A 52 -1.48 -17.77 12.36
C PHE A 52 -2.16 -17.06 13.54
N ALA A 53 -3.23 -17.64 14.10
CA ALA A 53 -3.91 -17.08 15.27
C ALA A 53 -2.98 -16.94 16.48
N GLY A 54 -2.05 -17.89 16.68
CA GLY A 54 -1.01 -17.80 17.70
C GLY A 54 -0.05 -16.63 17.46
N GLY A 55 0.38 -16.40 16.21
CA GLY A 55 1.21 -15.26 15.85
C GLY A 55 0.52 -13.90 16.02
N ILE A 56 -0.81 -13.85 15.88
CA ILE A 56 -1.60 -12.64 16.19
C ILE A 56 -1.62 -12.33 17.69
N ARG A 57 -1.51 -13.33 18.56
CA ARG A 57 -1.48 -13.13 20.02
C ARG A 57 -0.23 -12.45 20.53
N ILE A 58 0.81 -12.40 19.74
CA ILE A 58 2.07 -11.77 20.09
C ILE A 58 2.04 -10.32 19.61
N PRO A 59 1.95 -9.32 20.51
CA PRO A 59 1.74 -7.92 20.17
C PRO A 59 3.07 -7.24 19.79
N THR A 60 3.55 -7.48 18.61
CA THR A 60 4.78 -6.89 18.05
C THR A 60 4.56 -5.42 17.63
N ILE A 61 4.22 -4.58 18.59
CA ILE A 61 3.92 -3.16 18.34
C ILE A 61 5.22 -2.39 18.21
N SER A 62 5.46 -1.79 17.04
CA SER A 62 6.57 -0.87 16.82
C SER A 62 6.23 0.55 17.30
N ASN A 63 7.26 1.31 17.73
CA ASN A 63 7.12 2.69 18.18
C ASN A 63 7.90 3.62 17.24
N GLU A 64 7.37 4.83 17.00
CA GLU A 64 8.04 5.86 16.21
C GLU A 64 9.46 6.18 16.74
N PHE A 65 9.61 6.15 18.06
CA PHE A 65 10.92 6.20 18.72
C PHE A 65 11.39 4.77 18.98
N TYR A 66 12.34 4.30 18.19
CA TYR A 66 12.81 2.91 18.20
C TYR A 66 13.21 2.41 19.59
N GLU A 67 13.82 3.29 20.39
CA GLU A 67 14.29 3.01 21.74
C GLU A 67 13.14 2.79 22.75
N GLU A 68 11.94 3.21 22.40
CA GLU A 68 10.73 3.04 23.21
C GLU A 68 9.96 1.76 22.84
N THR A 69 10.42 1.03 21.81
CA THR A 69 9.80 -0.22 21.40
C THR A 69 10.09 -1.32 22.43
N ASN A 70 9.03 -2.00 22.89
CA ASN A 70 9.18 -3.20 23.70
C ASN A 70 9.52 -4.40 22.81
N PHE A 71 10.79 -4.81 22.82
CA PHE A 71 11.27 -5.91 21.96
C PHE A 71 10.99 -7.31 22.51
N GLY A 72 10.50 -7.48 23.75
CA GLY A 72 10.12 -8.79 24.28
C GLY A 72 9.15 -9.58 23.40
N PRO A 73 8.04 -8.99 22.93
CA PRO A 73 7.15 -9.63 21.97
C PRO A 73 7.81 -9.98 20.64
N PHE A 74 8.79 -9.20 20.17
CA PHE A 74 9.52 -9.49 18.92
C PHE A 74 10.39 -10.74 19.06
N GLU A 75 11.09 -10.90 20.19
CA GLU A 75 11.85 -12.11 20.50
C GLU A 75 10.93 -13.32 20.67
N GLU A 76 9.77 -13.13 21.29
CA GLU A 76 8.75 -14.17 21.41
C GLU A 76 8.21 -14.59 20.04
N PHE A 77 7.94 -13.64 19.14
CA PHE A 77 7.45 -13.92 17.80
C PHE A 77 8.48 -14.70 16.97
N MET A 78 9.76 -14.32 17.04
CA MET A 78 10.83 -15.04 16.34
C MET A 78 10.93 -16.50 16.82
N ARG A 79 10.89 -16.73 18.14
CA ARG A 79 10.84 -18.10 18.71
C ARG A 79 9.57 -18.83 18.27
N TYR A 80 8.41 -18.19 18.38
CA TYR A 80 7.13 -18.77 17.97
C TYR A 80 7.16 -19.20 16.50
N LEU A 81 7.76 -18.41 15.62
CA LEU A 81 7.90 -18.73 14.20
C LEU A 81 8.80 -19.95 14.00
N SER A 82 9.96 -20.04 14.70
CA SER A 82 10.84 -21.19 14.60
C SER A 82 10.21 -22.47 15.14
N ASP A 83 9.47 -22.38 16.24
CA ASP A 83 8.76 -23.52 16.83
C ASP A 83 7.60 -23.99 15.93
N SER A 84 6.95 -23.05 15.24
CA SER A 84 5.84 -23.34 14.33
C SER A 84 6.28 -23.99 13.02
N TYR A 85 7.48 -23.66 12.50
CA TYR A 85 7.97 -24.08 11.20
C TYR A 85 9.38 -24.73 11.26
N PRO A 86 9.60 -25.76 12.07
CA PRO A 86 10.92 -26.33 12.27
C PRO A 86 11.57 -26.90 11.00
N GLU A 87 10.77 -27.43 10.05
CA GLU A 87 11.32 -27.94 8.78
C GLU A 87 11.78 -26.81 7.85
N VAL A 88 11.13 -25.65 7.88
CA VAL A 88 11.61 -24.47 7.14
C VAL A 88 12.97 -24.01 7.69
N TYR A 89 13.10 -23.91 9.02
CA TYR A 89 14.34 -23.52 9.68
C TYR A 89 15.47 -24.54 9.51
N LYS A 90 15.13 -25.80 9.25
CA LYS A 90 16.11 -26.86 8.99
C LYS A 90 16.61 -26.85 7.54
N VAL A 91 15.76 -26.50 6.59
CA VAL A 91 16.07 -26.55 5.13
C VAL A 91 16.61 -25.26 4.60
N MET A 92 16.13 -24.11 5.11
CA MET A 92 16.60 -22.81 4.69
C MET A 92 17.73 -22.31 5.59
N ASP A 93 18.72 -21.66 4.99
CA ASP A 93 19.69 -20.89 5.77
C ASP A 93 18.97 -19.66 6.34
N THR A 94 19.05 -19.48 7.65
CA THR A 94 18.37 -18.39 8.36
C THR A 94 19.38 -17.48 9.05
N ASP A 95 19.15 -16.18 9.03
CA ASP A 95 19.96 -15.18 9.73
C ASP A 95 19.10 -14.01 10.20
N THR A 96 19.64 -13.20 11.09
CA THR A 96 18.99 -11.97 11.56
C THR A 96 19.86 -10.76 11.22
N ILE A 97 19.24 -9.75 10.65
CA ILE A 97 19.86 -8.47 10.33
C ILE A 97 19.41 -7.46 11.37
N ASN A 98 20.37 -6.78 11.99
CA ASN A 98 20.11 -5.79 13.04
C ASN A 98 19.17 -6.36 14.14
N THR A 99 19.47 -7.57 14.59
CA THR A 99 18.81 -8.32 15.69
C THR A 99 17.43 -8.86 15.35
N TYR A 100 16.53 -8.06 14.78
CA TYR A 100 15.11 -8.40 14.63
C TYR A 100 14.63 -8.56 13.17
N GLY A 101 15.38 -8.10 12.17
CA GLY A 101 15.08 -8.35 10.77
C GLY A 101 15.41 -9.79 10.40
N MET A 102 14.43 -10.62 10.05
CA MET A 102 14.65 -12.03 9.72
C MET A 102 14.87 -12.22 8.21
N ILE A 103 15.87 -13.00 7.84
CA ILE A 103 16.09 -13.43 6.46
C ILE A 103 16.17 -14.95 6.36
N PHE A 104 15.60 -15.50 5.28
CA PHE A 104 15.59 -16.92 4.97
C PHE A 104 16.09 -17.09 3.54
N HIS A 105 17.00 -18.04 3.32
CA HIS A 105 17.54 -18.37 2.03
C HIS A 105 17.25 -19.83 1.69
N TRP A 106 16.35 -20.06 0.76
CA TRP A 106 16.05 -21.37 0.20
C TRP A 106 16.86 -21.57 -1.07
N LYS A 107 17.89 -22.42 -1.00
CA LYS A 107 18.79 -22.69 -2.12
C LYS A 107 18.08 -23.42 -3.26
N GLY A 108 18.17 -22.85 -4.43
CA GLY A 108 17.70 -23.45 -5.67
C GLY A 108 18.65 -24.49 -6.26
N LYS A 109 18.18 -25.20 -7.28
CA LYS A 109 19.00 -26.16 -8.04
C LYS A 109 20.02 -25.46 -8.93
N ASN A 110 19.72 -24.24 -9.38
CA ASN A 110 20.54 -23.49 -10.34
C ASN A 110 20.88 -22.08 -9.82
N SER A 111 22.04 -21.97 -9.20
CA SER A 111 22.57 -20.71 -8.63
C SER A 111 22.95 -19.65 -9.69
N THR A 112 22.91 -19.99 -10.99
CA THR A 112 23.18 -18.99 -12.05
C THR A 112 21.97 -18.15 -12.38
N LEU A 113 20.78 -18.57 -11.99
CA LEU A 113 19.55 -17.81 -12.14
C LEU A 113 19.48 -16.71 -11.07
N LYS A 114 18.96 -15.54 -11.46
CA LYS A 114 18.72 -14.49 -10.47
C LYS A 114 17.73 -14.97 -9.43
N PRO A 115 18.01 -14.74 -8.14
CA PRO A 115 17.09 -15.10 -7.06
C PRO A 115 15.81 -14.26 -7.09
N VAL A 116 14.80 -14.68 -6.34
CA VAL A 116 13.60 -13.89 -6.05
C VAL A 116 13.51 -13.59 -4.56
N LEU A 117 12.84 -12.47 -4.24
CA LEU A 117 12.68 -12.02 -2.86
C LEU A 117 11.20 -11.80 -2.53
N PHE A 118 10.78 -12.33 -1.42
CA PHE A 118 9.47 -12.09 -0.82
C PHE A 118 9.67 -11.30 0.47
N LEU A 119 8.99 -10.15 0.54
CA LEU A 119 9.00 -9.28 1.70
C LEU A 119 7.75 -9.53 2.54
N SER A 120 7.85 -9.24 3.80
CA SER A 120 6.74 -9.06 4.73
C SER A 120 7.25 -8.32 5.96
N HIS A 121 6.36 -7.80 6.77
CA HIS A 121 6.71 -7.33 8.11
C HIS A 121 5.89 -8.05 9.18
N TYR A 122 6.35 -8.00 10.41
CA TYR A 122 5.66 -8.64 11.53
C TYR A 122 5.37 -7.69 12.68
N ASP A 123 5.84 -6.45 12.60
CA ASP A 123 5.39 -5.39 13.48
C ASP A 123 3.96 -4.95 13.11
N VAL A 124 3.32 -4.25 14.03
CA VAL A 124 1.96 -3.76 13.88
C VAL A 124 1.83 -2.39 14.53
N VAL A 125 0.88 -1.58 14.04
CA VAL A 125 0.56 -0.29 14.66
C VAL A 125 -0.02 -0.46 16.06
N PRO A 126 0.16 0.54 16.95
CA PRO A 126 -0.44 0.55 18.27
C PRO A 126 -1.97 0.45 18.24
N VAL A 127 -2.53 -0.13 19.28
CA VAL A 127 -3.97 -0.14 19.52
C VAL A 127 -4.29 0.86 20.62
N ILE A 128 -5.15 1.82 20.31
CA ILE A 128 -5.54 2.87 21.28
C ILE A 128 -6.23 2.24 22.48
N GLY A 129 -5.75 2.56 23.70
CA GLY A 129 -6.30 2.05 24.95
C GLY A 129 -5.91 0.61 25.28
N TYR A 130 -5.00 -0.01 24.52
CA TYR A 130 -4.42 -1.30 24.87
C TYR A 130 -3.23 -1.12 25.81
N ASP A 131 -3.30 -1.76 26.96
CA ASP A 131 -2.19 -1.81 27.89
C ASP A 131 -1.33 -3.06 27.60
N GLN A 132 -0.10 -2.84 27.16
CA GLN A 132 0.86 -3.91 26.84
C GLN A 132 1.27 -4.75 28.06
N SER A 133 1.01 -4.27 29.29
CA SER A 133 1.26 -5.04 30.51
C SER A 133 0.20 -6.13 30.77
N ILE A 134 -0.93 -6.10 30.06
CA ILE A 134 -1.97 -7.09 30.18
C ILE A 134 -1.63 -8.30 29.32
N THR A 135 -1.08 -9.33 29.94
CA THR A 135 -0.94 -10.66 29.31
C THR A 135 -2.32 -11.25 29.08
N THR A 136 -2.71 -11.37 27.82
CA THR A 136 -3.95 -12.03 27.46
C THR A 136 -3.75 -13.56 27.49
N ASP A 137 -3.99 -14.19 28.62
CA ASP A 137 -4.24 -15.63 28.71
C ASP A 137 -5.57 -15.97 27.99
N THR A 138 -5.64 -15.64 26.70
CA THR A 138 -6.84 -15.87 25.92
C THR A 138 -6.80 -17.26 25.33
N ILE A 139 -7.73 -18.04 25.78
CA ILE A 139 -7.99 -19.39 25.32
C ILE A 139 -8.37 -19.32 23.84
N PHE A 140 -7.52 -19.91 23.00
CA PHE A 140 -7.85 -20.18 21.61
C PHE A 140 -9.04 -21.13 21.54
N GLN A 141 -10.15 -20.68 21.00
CA GLN A 141 -11.33 -21.52 20.77
C GLN A 141 -11.61 -21.61 19.28
N LEU A 142 -11.44 -22.79 18.71
CA LEU A 142 -11.83 -23.13 17.34
C LEU A 142 -13.35 -23.32 17.17
N ASN A 143 -14.10 -23.32 18.24
CA ASN A 143 -15.54 -23.57 18.24
C ASN A 143 -16.24 -22.31 18.76
N ASP A 144 -17.16 -21.77 17.99
CA ASP A 144 -18.05 -20.60 18.14
C ASP A 144 -18.56 -20.27 19.57
N LYS A 145 -17.77 -20.54 20.60
CA LYS A 145 -18.09 -20.10 21.94
C LYS A 145 -17.67 -18.64 22.12
N PRO A 146 -18.56 -17.78 22.57
CA PRO A 146 -18.24 -16.40 22.82
C PRO A 146 -17.09 -16.32 23.84
N LEU A 147 -16.04 -15.56 23.51
CA LEU A 147 -15.02 -15.19 24.47
C LEU A 147 -15.66 -14.37 25.61
N PRO A 148 -15.20 -14.52 26.84
CA PRO A 148 -15.73 -13.71 27.94
C PRO A 148 -15.57 -12.22 27.60
N PRO A 149 -16.54 -11.37 27.95
CA PRO A 149 -16.45 -9.94 27.71
C PRO A 149 -15.23 -9.38 28.43
N ILE A 150 -14.40 -8.65 27.72
CA ILE A 150 -13.20 -8.03 28.27
C ILE A 150 -13.60 -6.79 29.02
N GLN A 151 -13.54 -6.86 30.31
CA GLN A 151 -13.91 -5.74 31.23
C GLN A 151 -12.86 -4.62 31.28
N SER A 152 -11.72 -4.74 30.59
CA SER A 152 -10.57 -3.86 30.81
C SER A 152 -10.15 -2.98 29.61
N TYR A 153 -10.80 -3.09 28.44
CA TYR A 153 -10.42 -2.28 27.30
C TYR A 153 -11.38 -1.11 27.07
N ALA A 154 -10.83 0.10 27.08
CA ALA A 154 -11.52 1.30 26.62
C ALA A 154 -11.62 1.36 25.07
N THR A 155 -11.56 0.21 24.38
CA THR A 155 -11.54 0.09 22.93
C THR A 155 -12.90 -0.40 22.41
N LYS A 156 -13.24 -0.02 21.19
CA LYS A 156 -14.44 -0.48 20.48
C LYS A 156 -14.26 -1.84 19.76
N TRP A 157 -13.30 -2.64 20.20
CA TRP A 157 -13.08 -3.98 19.65
C TRP A 157 -14.13 -4.97 20.17
N ASP A 158 -14.74 -5.74 19.27
CA ASP A 158 -15.66 -6.82 19.60
C ASP A 158 -14.94 -8.00 20.24
N TYR A 159 -13.67 -8.22 19.83
CA TYR A 159 -12.76 -9.22 20.38
C TYR A 159 -11.41 -8.55 20.71
N PRO A 160 -10.65 -9.08 21.69
CA PRO A 160 -9.36 -8.47 22.03
C PRO A 160 -8.45 -8.31 20.80
N PRO A 161 -7.78 -7.18 20.63
CA PRO A 161 -6.95 -6.90 19.46
C PRO A 161 -5.82 -7.91 19.23
N PHE A 162 -5.39 -8.61 20.28
CA PHE A 162 -4.38 -9.67 20.21
C PHE A 162 -4.90 -11.02 20.68
N SER A 163 -6.19 -11.31 20.49
CA SER A 163 -6.76 -12.61 20.85
C SER A 163 -6.48 -13.70 19.81
N GLY A 164 -6.33 -13.35 18.54
CA GLY A 164 -6.34 -14.32 17.45
C GLY A 164 -7.63 -15.13 17.45
N ALA A 165 -8.76 -14.50 17.80
CA ALA A 165 -10.04 -15.19 17.92
C ALA A 165 -10.54 -15.71 16.57
N VAL A 166 -10.89 -17.00 16.49
CA VAL A 166 -11.43 -17.62 15.27
C VAL A 166 -12.92 -17.84 15.47
N ILE A 167 -13.73 -16.98 14.86
CA ILE A 167 -15.18 -16.92 15.06
C ILE A 167 -15.88 -16.66 13.73
N ASN A 168 -16.95 -17.41 13.45
CA ASN A 168 -17.77 -17.22 12.25
C ASN A 168 -16.94 -17.20 10.94
N GLY A 169 -15.96 -18.08 10.81
CA GLY A 169 -15.12 -18.18 9.63
C GLY A 169 -14.14 -17.02 9.45
N ARG A 170 -13.81 -16.29 10.52
CA ARG A 170 -12.87 -15.16 10.53
C ARG A 170 -11.85 -15.29 11.63
N ILE A 171 -10.65 -14.77 11.40
CA ILE A 171 -9.61 -14.62 12.43
C ILE A 171 -9.51 -13.12 12.73
N TYR A 172 -9.77 -12.75 13.99
CA TYR A 172 -9.76 -11.38 14.47
C TYR A 172 -8.45 -11.05 15.15
N GLY A 173 -7.97 -9.84 14.91
CA GLY A 173 -6.86 -9.25 15.63
C GLY A 173 -6.02 -8.29 14.80
N ARG A 174 -5.28 -7.41 15.47
CA ARG A 174 -4.32 -6.49 14.87
C ARG A 174 -3.22 -7.28 14.17
N GLY A 175 -2.94 -6.94 12.90
CA GLY A 175 -1.97 -7.64 12.05
C GLY A 175 -2.55 -8.80 11.26
N THR A 176 -3.88 -9.03 11.30
CA THR A 176 -4.52 -10.07 10.50
C THR A 176 -4.58 -9.72 9.01
N LEU A 177 -4.65 -8.44 8.67
CA LEU A 177 -4.59 -7.92 7.30
C LEU A 177 -3.25 -7.28 7.02
N ASP A 178 -2.71 -6.54 7.97
CA ASP A 178 -1.49 -5.75 7.85
C ASP A 178 -0.46 -6.19 8.90
N MET A 179 0.53 -7.09 8.54
CA MET A 179 0.42 -7.99 7.40
C MET A 179 0.93 -9.40 7.74
N LYS A 180 0.74 -9.83 9.00
CA LYS A 180 1.19 -11.18 9.40
C LYS A 180 0.57 -12.29 8.54
N CYS A 181 -0.61 -12.07 7.90
CA CYS A 181 -1.22 -13.05 7.02
C CYS A 181 -0.33 -13.42 5.83
N MET A 182 0.40 -12.48 5.25
CA MET A 182 1.35 -12.76 4.16
C MET A 182 2.55 -13.56 4.67
N LEU A 183 3.15 -13.15 5.80
CA LEU A 183 4.25 -13.86 6.43
C LEU A 183 3.89 -15.33 6.69
N PHE A 184 2.76 -15.56 7.38
CA PHE A 184 2.32 -16.93 7.68
C PHE A 184 1.97 -17.72 6.43
N SER A 185 1.44 -17.08 5.38
CA SER A 185 1.13 -17.76 4.11
C SER A 185 2.39 -18.15 3.35
N LEU A 186 3.44 -17.32 3.38
CA LEU A 186 4.76 -17.66 2.82
C LEU A 186 5.38 -18.84 3.57
N MET A 187 5.34 -18.82 4.90
CA MET A 187 5.89 -19.89 5.74
C MET A 187 5.10 -21.22 5.57
N GLU A 188 3.77 -21.16 5.52
CA GLU A 188 2.93 -22.34 5.24
C GLU A 188 3.18 -22.90 3.83
N GLY A 189 3.32 -22.01 2.83
CA GLY A 189 3.64 -22.39 1.47
C GLY A 189 4.98 -23.14 1.38
N ALA A 190 6.00 -22.61 2.05
CA ALA A 190 7.33 -23.21 2.12
C ALA A 190 7.30 -24.54 2.91
N ASP A 191 6.66 -24.60 4.10
CA ASP A 191 6.53 -25.81 4.93
C ASP A 191 5.88 -26.95 4.13
N ASN A 192 4.79 -26.64 3.41
CA ASN A 192 4.10 -27.62 2.57
C ASN A 192 4.96 -28.12 1.41
N LEU A 193 5.65 -27.22 0.71
CA LEU A 193 6.51 -27.59 -0.42
C LEU A 193 7.72 -28.41 0.02
N ILE A 194 8.32 -28.08 1.15
CA ILE A 194 9.41 -28.85 1.77
C ILE A 194 8.91 -30.26 2.14
N ALA A 195 7.71 -30.38 2.73
CA ALA A 195 7.11 -31.66 3.05
C ALA A 195 6.79 -32.51 1.80
N GLU A 196 6.53 -31.88 0.66
CA GLU A 196 6.37 -32.52 -0.65
C GLU A 196 7.71 -32.88 -1.33
N GLY A 197 8.85 -32.56 -0.72
CA GLY A 197 10.18 -32.78 -1.30
C GLY A 197 10.54 -31.81 -2.44
N PHE A 198 9.83 -30.68 -2.53
CA PHE A 198 10.09 -29.67 -3.55
C PHE A 198 11.41 -28.93 -3.26
N GLN A 199 12.17 -28.66 -4.31
CA GLN A 199 13.32 -27.75 -4.30
C GLN A 199 13.14 -26.73 -5.43
N PRO A 200 13.25 -25.42 -5.15
CA PRO A 200 13.06 -24.39 -6.17
C PRO A 200 14.16 -24.48 -7.25
N GLU A 201 13.86 -23.97 -8.45
CA GLU A 201 14.84 -23.94 -9.53
C GLU A 201 15.90 -22.86 -9.31
N ARG A 202 15.53 -21.73 -8.72
CA ARG A 202 16.42 -20.62 -8.35
C ARG A 202 16.35 -20.34 -6.87
N ASP A 203 17.31 -19.62 -6.36
CA ASP A 203 17.30 -19.20 -4.95
C ASP A 203 16.08 -18.35 -4.65
N ILE A 204 15.41 -18.67 -3.54
CA ILE A 204 14.29 -17.90 -2.99
C ILE A 204 14.75 -17.30 -1.66
N TRP A 205 14.48 -16.02 -1.49
CA TRP A 205 14.72 -15.32 -0.25
C TRP A 205 13.42 -14.82 0.36
N PHE A 206 13.30 -14.94 1.68
CA PHE A 206 12.32 -14.18 2.45
C PHE A 206 13.06 -13.14 3.28
N ALA A 207 12.44 -11.97 3.44
CA ALA A 207 12.94 -10.92 4.31
C ALA A 207 11.76 -10.31 5.08
N PHE A 208 11.78 -10.48 6.40
CA PHE A 208 10.73 -10.03 7.28
C PHE A 208 11.21 -8.87 8.15
N GLY A 209 10.67 -7.68 7.88
CA GLY A 209 10.94 -6.45 8.61
C GLY A 209 10.24 -6.42 9.97
N HIS A 210 10.77 -5.61 10.89
CA HIS A 210 10.25 -5.48 12.25
C HIS A 210 9.84 -4.06 12.63
N ASP A 211 9.88 -3.12 11.69
CA ASP A 211 9.62 -1.70 11.92
C ASP A 211 9.04 -1.00 10.68
N GLU A 212 8.29 -1.72 9.84
CA GLU A 212 7.66 -1.17 8.62
C GLU A 212 6.74 0.00 8.98
N GLU A 213 5.88 -0.20 9.98
CA GLU A 213 4.86 0.74 10.45
C GLU A 213 5.45 2.07 10.97
N VAL A 214 6.75 2.07 11.24
CA VAL A 214 7.51 3.24 11.69
C VAL A 214 8.68 3.58 10.76
N SER A 215 8.54 3.26 9.48
CA SER A 215 9.44 3.61 8.36
C SER A 215 10.53 2.59 8.01
N GLY A 216 10.65 1.43 8.65
CA GLY A 216 11.53 0.33 8.30
C GLY A 216 13.04 0.65 8.34
N ARG A 217 13.44 1.62 9.17
CA ARG A 217 14.84 2.10 9.19
C ARG A 217 15.80 1.08 9.76
N GLN A 218 15.35 0.30 10.72
CA GLN A 218 16.17 -0.69 11.41
C GLN A 218 15.97 -2.11 10.85
N GLY A 219 14.83 -2.39 10.22
CA GLY A 219 14.49 -3.64 9.54
C GLY A 219 14.85 -3.59 8.05
N ALA A 220 13.89 -3.21 7.22
CA ALA A 220 14.00 -3.30 5.76
C ALA A 220 15.17 -2.51 5.16
N VAL A 221 15.50 -1.32 5.69
CA VAL A 221 16.69 -0.58 5.22
C VAL A 221 17.96 -1.40 5.46
N LYS A 222 18.11 -2.00 6.66
CA LYS A 222 19.30 -2.79 6.99
C LYS A 222 19.38 -4.08 6.18
N ILE A 223 18.24 -4.73 5.93
CA ILE A 223 18.18 -5.91 5.08
C ILE A 223 18.51 -5.56 3.62
N ALA A 224 17.98 -4.46 3.09
CA ALA A 224 18.30 -4.00 1.74
C ALA A 224 19.79 -3.64 1.58
N GLU A 225 20.40 -2.98 2.60
CA GLU A 225 21.84 -2.74 2.67
C GLU A 225 22.64 -4.04 2.66
N TYR A 226 22.22 -5.06 3.43
CA TYR A 226 22.85 -6.38 3.45
C TYR A 226 22.82 -7.02 2.06
N PHE A 227 21.68 -7.06 1.37
CA PHE A 227 21.59 -7.63 0.03
C PHE A 227 22.41 -6.86 -0.99
N LYS A 228 22.43 -5.54 -0.92
CA LYS A 228 23.28 -4.71 -1.78
C LYS A 228 24.77 -4.98 -1.56
N ASN A 229 25.21 -5.12 -0.31
CA ASN A 229 26.60 -5.41 0.03
C ASN A 229 27.03 -6.83 -0.36
N LYS A 230 26.06 -7.75 -0.47
CA LYS A 230 26.26 -9.10 -1.03
C LYS A 230 26.16 -9.13 -2.56
N GLU A 231 25.98 -7.98 -3.21
CA GLU A 231 25.82 -7.83 -4.66
C GLU A 231 24.67 -8.69 -5.24
N LEU A 232 23.67 -9.01 -4.40
CA LEU A 232 22.49 -9.74 -4.83
C LEU A 232 21.64 -8.87 -5.74
N ASN A 233 21.17 -9.44 -6.85
CA ASN A 233 20.28 -8.79 -7.79
C ASN A 233 19.08 -9.70 -8.07
N PHE A 234 17.93 -9.34 -7.56
CA PHE A 234 16.73 -10.15 -7.65
C PHE A 234 16.01 -9.99 -8.99
N ASP A 235 15.49 -11.10 -9.53
CA ASP A 235 14.66 -11.16 -10.74
C ASP A 235 13.33 -10.43 -10.52
N ALA A 236 12.72 -10.67 -9.35
CA ALA A 236 11.53 -9.96 -8.89
C ALA A 236 11.52 -9.86 -7.36
N ILE A 237 10.86 -8.84 -6.85
CA ILE A 237 10.55 -8.65 -5.42
C ILE A 237 9.05 -8.55 -5.26
N TYR A 238 8.50 -9.30 -4.32
CA TYR A 238 7.08 -9.32 -3.99
C TYR A 238 6.86 -8.82 -2.56
N ASP A 239 5.97 -7.86 -2.42
CA ASP A 239 5.62 -7.22 -1.15
C ASP A 239 4.11 -7.02 -1.07
N GLU A 240 3.64 -6.50 0.04
CA GLU A 240 2.25 -6.09 0.27
C GLU A 240 1.86 -4.82 -0.51
N GLY A 241 0.63 -4.32 -0.28
CA GLY A 241 0.15 -2.98 -0.64
C GLY A 241 -0.90 -2.95 -1.74
N GLY A 242 -0.95 -3.94 -2.63
CA GLY A 242 -2.04 -4.14 -3.58
C GLY A 242 -2.96 -5.28 -3.14
N ILE A 243 -4.21 -5.23 -3.53
CA ILE A 243 -5.26 -6.19 -3.15
C ILE A 243 -6.17 -6.52 -4.33
N ILE A 244 -7.08 -7.45 -4.12
CA ILE A 244 -8.23 -7.65 -4.99
C ILE A 244 -9.40 -6.84 -4.43
N ALA A 245 -9.78 -5.77 -5.11
CA ALA A 245 -10.99 -5.04 -4.78
C ALA A 245 -12.21 -5.87 -5.20
N ALA A 246 -13.11 -6.12 -4.26
CA ALA A 246 -14.36 -6.83 -4.53
C ALA A 246 -15.20 -6.09 -5.60
N PRO A 247 -16.11 -6.79 -6.32
CA PRO A 247 -16.96 -6.18 -7.33
C PRO A 247 -17.61 -4.89 -6.83
N SER A 248 -17.57 -3.83 -7.64
CA SER A 248 -18.11 -2.50 -7.32
C SER A 248 -17.45 -1.76 -6.15
N SER A 249 -16.39 -2.29 -5.54
CA SER A 249 -15.73 -1.66 -4.39
C SER A 249 -14.78 -0.53 -4.80
N ALA A 250 -13.96 -0.72 -5.84
CA ALA A 250 -13.05 0.32 -6.33
C ALA A 250 -13.76 1.30 -7.27
N ILE A 251 -14.56 0.79 -8.20
CA ILE A 251 -15.34 1.55 -9.16
C ILE A 251 -16.72 0.90 -9.26
N GLU A 252 -17.78 1.65 -8.96
CA GLU A 252 -19.16 1.14 -8.86
C GLU A 252 -19.64 0.42 -10.14
N SER A 253 -19.24 0.90 -11.32
CA SER A 253 -19.63 0.31 -12.60
C SER A 253 -18.96 -1.01 -12.92
N ILE A 254 -17.82 -1.34 -12.29
CA ILE A 254 -17.07 -2.55 -12.54
C ILE A 254 -17.61 -3.67 -11.64
N LYS A 255 -18.22 -4.68 -12.25
CA LYS A 255 -18.96 -5.76 -11.58
C LYS A 255 -18.11 -7.03 -11.39
N VAL A 256 -16.83 -6.98 -11.71
CA VAL A 256 -15.87 -8.07 -11.54
C VAL A 256 -14.81 -7.67 -10.50
N PRO A 257 -14.12 -8.64 -9.87
CA PRO A 257 -13.01 -8.33 -8.98
C PRO A 257 -11.86 -7.62 -9.72
N LEU A 258 -11.20 -6.67 -9.05
CA LEU A 258 -10.04 -5.98 -9.61
C LEU A 258 -8.80 -6.31 -8.79
N GLY A 259 -7.86 -7.05 -9.39
CA GLY A 259 -6.53 -7.26 -8.85
C GLY A 259 -5.66 -6.01 -9.12
N LEU A 260 -5.45 -5.22 -8.08
CA LEU A 260 -4.70 -3.97 -8.14
C LEU A 260 -3.26 -4.22 -7.71
N VAL A 261 -2.37 -4.46 -8.68
CA VAL A 261 -0.95 -4.73 -8.41
C VAL A 261 -0.18 -3.41 -8.34
N GLY A 262 0.36 -3.08 -7.19
CA GLY A 262 1.19 -1.89 -7.00
C GLY A 262 2.51 -2.02 -7.76
N THR A 263 2.64 -1.32 -8.88
CA THR A 263 3.88 -1.29 -9.69
C THR A 263 4.77 -0.10 -9.35
N GLY A 264 4.29 0.82 -8.54
CA GLY A 264 5.04 1.95 -8.02
C GLY A 264 4.35 2.54 -6.79
N GLU A 265 5.09 3.34 -6.03
CA GLU A 265 4.62 4.03 -4.84
C GLU A 265 4.83 5.53 -4.94
N LYS A 266 3.90 6.28 -4.37
CA LYS A 266 4.10 7.71 -4.15
C LYS A 266 5.20 7.96 -3.12
N GLY A 267 6.02 8.97 -3.39
CA GLY A 267 6.90 9.52 -2.38
C GLY A 267 6.13 10.36 -1.35
N PHE A 268 6.84 10.87 -0.37
CA PHE A 268 6.28 11.88 0.54
C PHE A 268 7.31 12.95 0.90
N LEU A 269 6.78 14.10 1.29
CA LEU A 269 7.57 15.20 1.82
C LEU A 269 6.74 15.93 2.87
N THR A 270 7.29 16.11 4.06
CA THR A 270 6.72 16.97 5.10
C THR A 270 7.57 18.20 5.24
N LEU A 271 6.99 19.35 4.99
CA LEU A 271 7.62 20.65 5.16
C LEU A 271 7.02 21.39 6.36
N ARG A 272 7.87 22.05 7.13
CA ARG A 272 7.48 23.09 8.07
C ARG A 272 7.88 24.43 7.51
N LEU A 273 6.92 25.35 7.42
CA LEU A 273 7.10 26.73 7.05
C LEU A 273 6.98 27.56 8.30
N THR A 274 8.02 28.30 8.66
CA THR A 274 8.00 29.29 9.74
C THR A 274 7.89 30.67 9.11
N ILE A 275 6.75 31.30 9.28
CA ILE A 275 6.38 32.58 8.69
C ILE A 275 6.62 33.67 9.70
N LYS A 276 7.55 34.60 9.41
CA LYS A 276 7.90 35.70 10.29
C LYS A 276 6.92 36.87 10.18
N GLY A 277 6.71 37.56 11.27
CA GLY A 277 5.87 38.74 11.31
C GLY A 277 6.17 39.59 12.55
N MET A 278 5.40 40.66 12.73
CA MET A 278 5.54 41.49 13.90
C MET A 278 4.74 40.92 15.06
N GLY A 279 5.44 40.49 16.11
CA GLY A 279 4.83 40.13 17.38
C GLY A 279 4.46 41.35 18.23
N GLY A 280 3.63 41.16 19.26
CA GLY A 280 3.29 42.24 20.17
C GLY A 280 1.95 42.08 20.89
N HIS A 281 1.46 43.18 21.46
CA HIS A 281 0.19 43.18 22.16
C HIS A 281 -0.99 43.23 21.16
N SER A 282 -2.00 42.41 21.36
CA SER A 282 -3.17 42.31 20.45
C SER A 282 -3.99 43.59 20.28
N SER A 283 -3.85 44.57 21.20
CA SER A 283 -4.52 45.87 21.10
C SER A 283 -3.92 46.82 20.04
N LEU A 284 -2.74 46.52 19.51
CA LEU A 284 -2.05 47.29 18.49
C LEU A 284 -1.66 46.39 17.29
N PRO A 285 -2.65 45.80 16.59
CA PRO A 285 -2.36 44.87 15.52
C PRO A 285 -1.73 45.60 14.29
N PRO A 286 -0.68 45.02 13.68
CA PRO A 286 -0.20 45.48 12.38
C PRO A 286 -1.27 45.17 11.30
N GLU A 287 -1.11 45.77 10.13
CA GLU A 287 -2.00 45.47 8.99
C GLU A 287 -2.06 43.96 8.69
N LYS A 288 -0.89 43.28 8.74
CA LYS A 288 -0.80 41.82 8.61
C LYS A 288 0.13 41.24 9.67
N SER A 289 -0.39 40.34 10.46
CA SER A 289 0.38 39.55 11.42
C SER A 289 0.96 38.29 10.75
N SER A 290 1.85 37.57 11.44
CA SER A 290 2.40 36.28 10.97
C SER A 290 1.30 35.26 10.64
N LEU A 291 0.21 35.23 11.41
CA LEU A 291 -0.95 34.35 11.15
C LEU A 291 -1.72 34.74 9.88
N ILE A 292 -1.83 36.04 9.56
CA ILE A 292 -2.45 36.47 8.30
C ILE A 292 -1.59 36.04 7.11
N TYR A 293 -0.26 36.24 7.19
CA TYR A 293 0.65 35.73 6.15
C TYR A 293 0.58 34.21 6.03
N ALA A 294 0.47 33.45 7.13
CA ALA A 294 0.31 32.02 7.11
C ALA A 294 -1.01 31.60 6.41
N ALA A 295 -2.12 32.30 6.67
CA ALA A 295 -3.40 32.05 5.99
C ALA A 295 -3.31 32.29 4.46
N GLU A 296 -2.63 33.38 4.03
CA GLU A 296 -2.40 33.65 2.62
C GLU A 296 -1.56 32.56 1.95
N ILE A 297 -0.53 32.06 2.63
CA ILE A 297 0.32 30.96 2.13
C ILE A 297 -0.50 29.66 2.05
N ILE A 298 -1.30 29.34 3.07
CA ILE A 298 -2.20 28.19 3.06
C ILE A 298 -3.16 28.25 1.88
N GLU A 299 -3.78 29.40 1.63
CA GLU A 299 -4.67 29.61 0.49
C GLU A 299 -3.93 29.43 -0.84
N LYS A 300 -2.73 30.02 -0.98
CA LYS A 300 -1.90 29.86 -2.19
C LYS A 300 -1.55 28.38 -2.42
N LEU A 301 -1.12 27.63 -1.41
CA LEU A 301 -0.80 26.21 -1.51
C LEU A 301 -2.03 25.38 -1.89
N ASN A 302 -3.17 25.68 -1.30
CA ASN A 302 -4.42 24.98 -1.59
C ASN A 302 -4.94 25.25 -3.03
N ASN A 303 -4.82 26.45 -3.52
CA ASN A 303 -5.32 26.86 -4.83
C ASN A 303 -4.35 26.58 -5.99
N ASN A 304 -3.07 26.31 -5.71
CA ASN A 304 -2.06 26.00 -6.71
C ASN A 304 -1.58 24.55 -6.59
N GLN A 305 -2.50 23.62 -6.80
CA GLN A 305 -2.22 22.20 -6.79
C GLN A 305 -1.28 21.79 -7.94
N PHE A 306 -0.52 20.71 -7.74
CA PHE A 306 0.28 20.15 -8.83
C PHE A 306 -0.60 19.71 -10.00
N PRO A 307 -0.13 19.80 -11.25
CA PRO A 307 -0.90 19.40 -12.41
C PRO A 307 -1.22 17.90 -12.37
N ALA A 308 -2.44 17.55 -12.72
CA ALA A 308 -2.83 16.16 -12.86
C ALA A 308 -2.22 15.56 -14.14
N GLN A 309 -1.76 14.32 -14.08
CA GLN A 309 -1.16 13.60 -15.19
C GLN A 309 -1.50 12.09 -15.15
N ILE A 310 -1.60 11.49 -16.34
CA ILE A 310 -1.81 10.05 -16.48
C ILE A 310 -0.42 9.42 -16.68
N ILE A 311 0.06 8.74 -15.66
CA ILE A 311 1.31 7.96 -15.69
C ILE A 311 1.04 6.54 -16.18
N SER A 312 2.09 5.81 -16.55
CA SER A 312 1.95 4.47 -17.17
C SER A 312 1.06 3.47 -16.41
N PRO A 313 1.12 3.34 -15.06
CA PRO A 313 0.21 2.43 -14.37
C PRO A 313 -1.26 2.83 -14.50
N ILE A 314 -1.55 4.12 -14.52
CA ILE A 314 -2.92 4.63 -14.65
C ILE A 314 -3.41 4.47 -16.10
N ALA A 315 -2.54 4.64 -17.08
CA ALA A 315 -2.86 4.37 -18.49
C ALA A 315 -3.20 2.88 -18.68
N ALA A 316 -2.35 1.98 -18.16
CA ALA A 316 -2.57 0.55 -18.22
C ALA A 316 -3.84 0.12 -17.47
N PHE A 317 -4.12 0.71 -16.31
CA PHE A 317 -5.38 0.53 -15.60
C PHE A 317 -6.58 0.81 -16.51
N PHE A 318 -6.62 1.95 -17.17
CA PHE A 318 -7.72 2.30 -18.06
C PHE A 318 -7.85 1.34 -19.25
N ASP A 319 -6.73 0.90 -19.83
CA ASP A 319 -6.74 -0.06 -20.93
C ASP A 319 -7.27 -1.43 -20.48
N ASN A 320 -6.94 -1.86 -19.27
CA ASN A 320 -7.38 -3.16 -18.73
C ASN A 320 -8.86 -3.14 -18.33
N VAL A 321 -9.36 -2.06 -17.70
CA VAL A 321 -10.74 -2.00 -17.18
C VAL A 321 -11.73 -1.39 -18.16
N GLY A 322 -11.28 -0.82 -19.28
CA GLY A 322 -12.12 -0.01 -20.17
C GLY A 322 -13.33 -0.76 -20.73
N ASN A 323 -13.23 -2.07 -20.98
CA ASN A 323 -14.36 -2.87 -21.47
C ASN A 323 -15.52 -2.95 -20.46
N GLU A 324 -15.23 -2.87 -19.15
CA GLU A 324 -16.22 -2.93 -18.07
C GLU A 324 -16.80 -1.56 -17.74
N MET A 325 -16.27 -0.49 -18.34
CA MET A 325 -16.72 0.87 -18.10
C MET A 325 -17.91 1.25 -18.99
N GLY A 326 -18.75 2.16 -18.51
CA GLY A 326 -19.86 2.72 -19.30
C GLY A 326 -19.38 3.50 -20.53
N PHE A 327 -20.26 3.66 -21.52
CA PHE A 327 -19.95 4.24 -22.83
C PHE A 327 -19.20 5.60 -22.74
N PHE A 328 -19.64 6.52 -21.88
CA PHE A 328 -19.01 7.85 -21.78
C PHE A 328 -17.59 7.78 -21.22
N SER A 329 -17.33 6.92 -20.23
CA SER A 329 -15.98 6.68 -19.71
C SER A 329 -15.08 6.06 -20.79
N ARG A 330 -15.59 5.05 -21.50
CA ARG A 330 -14.89 4.44 -22.65
C ARG A 330 -14.55 5.47 -23.72
N MET A 331 -15.52 6.33 -24.07
CA MET A 331 -15.32 7.39 -25.05
C MET A 331 -14.20 8.34 -24.62
N THR A 332 -14.17 8.72 -23.34
CA THR A 332 -13.17 9.63 -22.80
C THR A 332 -11.78 8.98 -22.84
N ILE A 333 -11.67 7.70 -22.45
CA ILE A 333 -10.43 6.95 -22.45
C ILE A 333 -9.94 6.69 -23.89
N ALA A 334 -10.79 6.25 -24.79
CA ALA A 334 -10.43 5.97 -26.19
C ALA A 334 -10.00 7.24 -26.95
N ASN A 335 -10.48 8.41 -26.52
CA ASN A 335 -10.24 9.69 -27.17
C ASN A 335 -9.40 10.66 -26.33
N GLN A 336 -8.43 10.16 -25.54
CA GLN A 336 -7.56 10.98 -24.69
C GLN A 336 -6.82 12.09 -25.47
N TRP A 337 -6.59 11.93 -26.78
CA TRP A 337 -5.99 12.95 -27.63
C TRP A 337 -6.76 14.28 -27.63
N LEU A 338 -8.07 14.23 -27.39
CA LEU A 338 -8.96 15.42 -27.28
C LEU A 338 -9.56 15.55 -25.87
N LEU A 339 -9.99 14.43 -25.26
CA LEU A 339 -10.79 14.41 -24.04
C LEU A 339 -9.96 14.23 -22.76
N ARG A 340 -8.61 14.22 -22.86
CA ARG A 340 -7.73 14.09 -21.68
C ARG A 340 -8.03 15.14 -20.60
N PRO A 341 -8.25 16.44 -20.89
CA PRO A 341 -8.60 17.41 -19.86
C PRO A 341 -9.91 17.05 -19.12
N LEU A 342 -10.90 16.54 -19.84
CA LEU A 342 -12.17 16.08 -19.25
C LEU A 342 -11.97 14.86 -18.35
N LEU A 343 -11.14 13.89 -18.78
CA LEU A 343 -10.79 12.71 -17.98
C LEU A 343 -10.10 13.13 -16.68
N LEU A 344 -9.08 13.96 -16.76
CA LEU A 344 -8.35 14.46 -15.59
C LEU A 344 -9.28 15.25 -14.66
N SER A 345 -10.09 16.17 -15.17
CA SER A 345 -11.01 16.95 -14.35
C SER A 345 -12.09 16.07 -13.67
N THR A 346 -12.40 14.93 -14.26
CA THR A 346 -13.30 13.95 -13.63
C THR A 346 -12.61 13.21 -12.50
N MET A 347 -11.34 12.82 -12.68
CA MET A 347 -10.55 12.16 -11.64
C MET A 347 -10.24 13.10 -10.45
N GLU A 348 -10.11 14.38 -10.69
CA GLU A 348 -9.87 15.39 -9.66
C GLU A 348 -11.04 15.58 -8.67
N LYS A 349 -12.25 15.15 -9.03
CA LYS A 349 -13.45 15.33 -8.20
C LYS A 349 -13.50 14.45 -6.95
N SER A 350 -12.84 13.30 -6.97
CA SER A 350 -12.80 12.38 -5.84
C SER A 350 -11.39 12.39 -5.21
N PRO A 351 -11.27 12.48 -3.88
CA PRO A 351 -9.96 12.42 -3.22
C PRO A 351 -9.13 11.19 -3.62
N ALA A 352 -9.76 10.02 -3.73
CA ALA A 352 -9.09 8.78 -4.10
C ALA A 352 -8.52 8.83 -5.53
N SER A 353 -9.34 9.20 -6.53
CA SER A 353 -8.88 9.29 -7.92
C SER A 353 -7.93 10.46 -8.15
N ASN A 354 -8.11 11.58 -7.45
CA ASN A 354 -7.20 12.72 -7.50
C ASN A 354 -5.79 12.33 -7.02
N ALA A 355 -5.71 11.53 -5.95
CA ALA A 355 -4.45 11.05 -5.42
C ALA A 355 -3.67 10.14 -6.40
N LEU A 356 -4.34 9.50 -7.36
CA LEU A 356 -3.73 8.63 -8.37
C LEU A 356 -3.10 9.42 -9.53
N VAL A 357 -3.51 10.66 -9.75
CA VAL A 357 -3.10 11.43 -10.95
C VAL A 357 -2.27 12.66 -10.64
N ARG A 358 -2.01 12.99 -9.38
CA ARG A 358 -1.15 14.14 -9.05
C ARG A 358 -0.37 13.97 -7.75
N THR A 359 0.66 14.77 -7.61
CA THR A 359 1.26 15.08 -6.31
C THR A 359 0.23 15.86 -5.49
N THR A 360 -0.18 15.32 -4.33
CA THR A 360 -1.19 15.95 -3.48
C THR A 360 -0.56 16.80 -2.40
N THR A 361 -1.23 17.92 -2.06
CA THR A 361 -0.85 18.85 -1.01
C THR A 361 -1.87 18.77 0.12
N ALA A 362 -1.42 18.55 1.35
CA ALA A 362 -2.27 18.52 2.55
C ALA A 362 -1.64 19.41 3.64
N ILE A 363 -2.34 20.45 4.03
CA ILE A 363 -1.99 21.27 5.20
C ILE A 363 -2.45 20.50 6.44
N THR A 364 -1.52 20.09 7.31
CA THR A 364 -1.81 19.18 8.41
C THR A 364 -1.76 19.87 9.78
N MET A 365 -0.97 20.94 9.92
CA MET A 365 -0.86 21.67 11.19
C MET A 365 -0.69 23.16 10.90
N ALA A 366 -1.25 23.99 11.81
CA ALA A 366 -1.00 25.42 11.85
C ALA A 366 -0.91 25.88 13.32
N LYS A 367 0.10 26.68 13.64
CA LYS A 367 0.32 27.21 14.98
C LYS A 367 0.69 28.70 14.89
N GLY A 368 0.21 29.48 15.86
CA GLY A 368 0.60 30.87 16.08
C GLY A 368 0.96 31.10 17.55
N SER A 369 0.37 32.13 18.18
CA SER A 369 0.58 32.42 19.59
C SER A 369 -0.09 31.37 20.49
N ASP A 370 0.52 31.14 21.69
CA ASP A 370 -0.04 30.31 22.73
C ASP A 370 -0.97 31.12 23.70
N ALA A 371 -1.09 32.44 23.49
CA ALA A 371 -1.93 33.33 24.31
C ALA A 371 -2.84 34.21 23.46
N ALA A 372 -4.11 34.35 23.86
CA ALA A 372 -5.14 35.07 23.13
C ALA A 372 -4.88 36.59 22.94
N ASN A 373 -4.11 37.20 23.81
CA ASN A 373 -3.80 38.62 23.79
C ASN A 373 -2.39 38.95 23.26
N VAL A 374 -1.71 37.99 22.66
CA VAL A 374 -0.34 38.13 22.12
C VAL A 374 -0.36 37.88 20.62
N LEU A 375 0.23 38.78 19.82
CA LEU A 375 0.52 38.57 18.42
C LEU A 375 1.79 37.73 18.30
N ALA A 376 1.72 36.64 17.60
CA ALA A 376 2.88 35.78 17.36
C ALA A 376 3.89 36.50 16.44
N SER A 377 5.16 36.51 16.83
CA SER A 377 6.27 36.95 15.95
C SER A 377 6.51 35.96 14.80
N GLU A 378 6.10 34.71 14.98
CA GLU A 378 6.21 33.66 13.99
C GLU A 378 4.93 32.81 13.98
N ALA A 379 4.52 32.35 12.80
CA ALA A 379 3.49 31.34 12.64
C ALA A 379 4.10 30.12 11.95
N GLU A 380 3.73 28.91 12.38
CA GLU A 380 4.17 27.67 11.76
C GLU A 380 3.03 27.01 10.97
N VAL A 381 3.36 26.54 9.78
CA VAL A 381 2.46 25.73 8.93
C VAL A 381 3.18 24.45 8.55
N THR A 382 2.58 23.29 8.84
CA THR A 382 3.11 22.00 8.38
C THR A 382 2.28 21.51 7.19
N VAL A 383 2.99 21.14 6.12
CA VAL A 383 2.39 20.68 4.88
C VAL A 383 2.96 19.31 4.53
N ASN A 384 2.09 18.35 4.26
CA ASN A 384 2.46 17.03 3.78
C ASN A 384 2.12 16.91 2.30
N PHE A 385 3.06 16.37 1.53
CA PHE A 385 2.90 16.07 0.10
C PHE A 385 3.03 14.57 -0.10
N ARG A 386 2.16 14.02 -0.98
CA ARG A 386 2.32 12.67 -1.51
C ARG A 386 2.73 12.77 -2.97
N ILE A 387 4.00 12.50 -3.24
CA ILE A 387 4.68 12.81 -4.51
C ILE A 387 4.40 11.70 -5.51
N LEU A 388 3.83 12.06 -6.67
CA LEU A 388 3.56 11.10 -7.76
C LEU A 388 4.87 10.68 -8.44
N PRO A 389 5.06 9.41 -8.85
CA PRO A 389 6.15 9.02 -9.72
C PRO A 389 6.21 9.89 -10.99
N GLY A 390 7.38 10.45 -11.27
CA GLY A 390 7.59 11.47 -12.30
C GLY A 390 7.84 12.88 -11.76
N ASP A 391 7.31 13.17 -10.57
CA ASP A 391 7.68 14.37 -9.81
C ASP A 391 8.85 14.07 -8.86
N SER A 392 9.45 15.12 -8.29
CA SER A 392 10.60 14.99 -7.39
C SER A 392 10.43 15.79 -6.11
N VAL A 393 11.12 15.37 -5.04
CA VAL A 393 11.17 16.13 -3.77
C VAL A 393 11.66 17.56 -4.02
N SER A 394 12.72 17.74 -4.81
CA SER A 394 13.25 19.06 -5.15
C SER A 394 12.23 19.92 -5.90
N GLY A 395 11.51 19.33 -6.87
CA GLY A 395 10.47 20.04 -7.62
C GLY A 395 9.31 20.51 -6.71
N VAL A 396 8.94 19.69 -5.70
CA VAL A 396 7.92 20.10 -4.71
C VAL A 396 8.43 21.26 -3.86
N ILE A 397 9.69 21.21 -3.39
CA ILE A 397 10.29 22.29 -2.60
C ILE A 397 10.36 23.60 -3.41
N GLU A 398 10.76 23.51 -4.68
CA GLU A 398 10.80 24.68 -5.58
C GLU A 398 9.43 25.29 -5.81
N HIS A 399 8.40 24.45 -6.02
CA HIS A 399 7.01 24.89 -6.14
C HIS A 399 6.56 25.66 -4.91
N VAL A 400 6.81 25.13 -3.70
CA VAL A 400 6.47 25.80 -2.44
C VAL A 400 7.23 27.12 -2.30
N LYS A 401 8.54 27.14 -2.55
CA LYS A 401 9.34 28.35 -2.50
C LYS A 401 8.79 29.45 -3.42
N LYS A 402 8.43 29.10 -4.65
CA LYS A 402 7.83 30.01 -5.62
C LYS A 402 6.51 30.60 -5.13
N LEU A 403 5.65 29.80 -4.51
CA LEU A 403 4.37 30.28 -3.94
C LEU A 403 4.58 31.20 -2.75
N CYS A 404 5.67 31.02 -2.05
CA CYS A 404 6.04 31.82 -0.88
C CYS A 404 6.91 33.04 -1.21
N GLU A 405 7.16 33.33 -2.48
CA GLU A 405 7.91 34.56 -2.88
C GLU A 405 7.22 35.81 -2.32
N GLY A 406 8.04 36.70 -1.73
CA GLY A 406 7.58 37.96 -1.12
C GLY A 406 7.19 37.83 0.35
N TYR A 407 7.23 36.64 0.94
CA TYR A 407 7.06 36.45 2.39
C TYR A 407 8.40 36.13 3.06
N ASP A 408 8.60 36.61 4.29
CA ASP A 408 9.76 36.22 5.12
C ASP A 408 9.49 34.89 5.79
N ILE A 409 10.05 33.83 5.20
CA ILE A 409 9.82 32.46 5.66
C ILE A 409 11.13 31.68 5.81
N ASP A 410 11.16 30.81 6.82
CA ASP A 410 12.12 29.70 6.90
C ASP A 410 11.42 28.39 6.52
N LEU A 411 11.99 27.64 5.59
CA LEU A 411 11.49 26.35 5.14
C LEU A 411 12.37 25.21 5.66
N LYS A 412 11.78 24.29 6.44
CA LYS A 412 12.46 23.12 6.99
C LYS A 412 11.84 21.84 6.46
N VAL A 413 12.67 20.94 5.93
CA VAL A 413 12.26 19.57 5.63
C VAL A 413 12.25 18.77 6.93
N ILE A 414 11.09 18.23 7.29
CA ILE A 414 10.90 17.38 8.49
C ILE A 414 11.19 15.93 8.14
N SER A 415 10.56 15.45 7.04
CA SER A 415 10.76 14.09 6.56
C SER A 415 10.53 14.05 5.05
N GLN A 416 11.21 13.14 4.36
CA GLN A 416 11.07 13.00 2.93
C GLN A 416 11.40 11.59 2.44
N ARG A 417 10.76 11.21 1.34
CA ARG A 417 11.05 10.00 0.57
C ARG A 417 10.72 10.28 -0.90
N ALA A 418 11.64 10.00 -1.80
CA ALA A 418 11.35 10.06 -3.22
C ALA A 418 10.28 9.02 -3.61
N PRO A 419 9.48 9.26 -4.65
CA PRO A 419 8.62 8.22 -5.21
C PRO A 419 9.47 7.06 -5.73
N SER A 420 8.88 5.85 -5.74
CA SER A 420 9.57 4.69 -6.28
C SER A 420 9.65 4.74 -7.81
N ASN A 421 10.57 3.94 -8.38
CA ASN A 421 10.50 3.60 -9.79
C ASN A 421 9.20 2.85 -10.09
N ILE A 422 8.78 2.88 -11.36
CA ILE A 422 7.62 2.11 -11.83
C ILE A 422 8.15 0.80 -12.42
N SER A 423 7.68 -0.33 -11.87
CA SER A 423 7.99 -1.67 -12.36
C SER A 423 7.15 -2.00 -13.60
N PRO A 424 7.70 -2.73 -14.59
CA PRO A 424 6.98 -3.04 -15.83
C PRO A 424 5.90 -4.11 -15.62
N GLU A 425 4.84 -4.08 -16.45
CA GLU A 425 3.78 -5.08 -16.46
C GLU A 425 4.05 -6.26 -17.40
N ASN A 426 4.84 -6.04 -18.45
CA ASN A 426 5.07 -7.01 -19.52
C ASN A 426 6.30 -7.89 -19.28
N VAL A 427 6.53 -8.26 -18.05
CA VAL A 427 7.63 -9.12 -17.61
C VAL A 427 7.13 -10.26 -16.75
N ARG A 428 7.95 -11.31 -16.64
CA ARG A 428 7.60 -12.56 -15.95
C ARG A 428 6.99 -12.33 -14.56
N GLY A 429 7.57 -11.45 -13.74
CA GLY A 429 7.10 -11.21 -12.37
C GLY A 429 5.63 -10.78 -12.30
N PHE A 430 5.21 -9.85 -13.17
CA PHE A 430 3.82 -9.40 -13.23
C PHE A 430 2.89 -10.46 -13.85
N GLU A 431 3.32 -11.12 -14.93
CA GLU A 431 2.50 -12.12 -15.61
C GLU A 431 2.22 -13.34 -14.71
N ILE A 432 3.16 -13.73 -13.85
CA ILE A 432 2.93 -14.79 -12.85
C ILE A 432 1.84 -14.38 -11.85
N ILE A 433 1.86 -13.14 -11.36
CA ILE A 433 0.80 -12.63 -10.46
C ILE A 433 -0.55 -12.79 -11.15
N LYS A 434 -0.66 -12.29 -12.38
CA LYS A 434 -1.89 -12.36 -13.18
C LYS A 434 -2.36 -13.80 -13.40
N GLU A 435 -1.45 -14.70 -13.77
CA GLU A 435 -1.75 -16.12 -13.94
C GLU A 435 -2.32 -16.74 -12.66
N LYS A 436 -1.66 -16.53 -11.51
CA LYS A 436 -2.09 -17.14 -10.25
C LYS A 436 -3.40 -16.53 -9.73
N VAL A 437 -3.58 -15.21 -9.88
CA VAL A 437 -4.84 -14.55 -9.52
C VAL A 437 -6.00 -15.09 -10.36
N ASN A 438 -5.82 -15.25 -11.67
CA ASN A 438 -6.89 -15.73 -12.55
C ASN A 438 -7.25 -17.20 -12.33
N LYS A 439 -6.42 -17.99 -11.64
CA LYS A 439 -6.79 -19.33 -11.17
C LYS A 439 -7.70 -19.31 -9.94
N ILE A 440 -7.58 -18.29 -9.10
CA ILE A 440 -8.40 -18.11 -7.89
C ILE A 440 -9.68 -17.32 -8.20
N TYR A 441 -9.56 -16.34 -9.10
CA TYR A 441 -10.62 -15.42 -9.52
C TYR A 441 -10.64 -15.34 -11.05
N PRO A 442 -11.28 -16.31 -11.75
CA PRO A 442 -11.25 -16.40 -13.21
C PRO A 442 -11.78 -15.17 -13.95
N GLU A 443 -12.71 -14.43 -13.30
CA GLU A 443 -13.27 -13.21 -13.85
C GLU A 443 -12.51 -11.94 -13.47
N ALA A 444 -11.48 -12.04 -12.64
CA ALA A 444 -10.75 -10.87 -12.15
C ALA A 444 -9.96 -10.17 -13.27
N ILE A 445 -10.02 -8.86 -13.27
CA ILE A 445 -9.11 -8.02 -14.05
C ILE A 445 -7.89 -7.71 -13.21
N VAL A 446 -6.73 -8.19 -13.62
CA VAL A 446 -5.45 -7.86 -12.96
C VAL A 446 -4.80 -6.71 -13.72
N THR A 447 -4.46 -5.65 -13.01
CA THR A 447 -3.92 -4.43 -13.59
C THR A 447 -2.93 -3.75 -12.66
N SER A 448 -2.03 -2.94 -13.24
CA SER A 448 -1.14 -2.10 -12.45
C SER A 448 -1.91 -1.00 -11.71
N TYR A 449 -1.31 -0.57 -10.62
CA TYR A 449 -1.83 0.43 -9.71
C TYR A 449 -0.67 1.22 -9.10
N ILE A 450 -0.94 2.42 -8.58
CA ILE A 450 0.00 3.20 -7.79
C ILE A 450 -0.39 3.10 -6.32
N THR A 451 0.49 2.51 -5.52
CA THR A 451 0.32 2.47 -4.08
C THR A 451 0.42 3.89 -3.51
N ILE A 452 -0.63 4.32 -2.85
CA ILE A 452 -0.73 5.68 -2.27
C ILE A 452 0.03 5.75 -0.95
N GLY A 453 0.01 4.66 -0.19
CA GLY A 453 0.79 4.46 1.02
C GLY A 453 2.27 4.22 0.73
N GLY A 454 2.98 3.72 1.72
CA GLY A 454 4.34 3.23 1.56
C GLY A 454 4.41 1.80 2.04
N THR A 455 5.36 1.02 1.53
CA THR A 455 5.71 -0.32 1.98
C THR A 455 7.22 -0.42 2.12
N ASP A 456 7.73 -1.52 2.65
CA ASP A 456 9.19 -1.73 2.75
C ASP A 456 9.88 -1.86 1.39
N SER A 457 9.16 -2.27 0.34
CA SER A 457 9.73 -2.63 -0.95
C SER A 457 10.47 -1.51 -1.68
N TYR A 458 10.13 -0.22 -1.46
CA TYR A 458 10.85 0.87 -2.11
C TYR A 458 12.34 0.94 -1.71
N LYS A 459 12.71 0.37 -0.57
CA LYS A 459 14.08 0.34 -0.04
C LYS A 459 14.97 -0.60 -0.85
N TYR A 460 14.37 -1.56 -1.55
CA TYR A 460 15.05 -2.60 -2.31
C TYR A 460 15.28 -2.24 -3.79
N GLN A 461 15.01 -1.01 -4.23
CA GLN A 461 15.19 -0.57 -5.63
C GLN A 461 16.63 -0.68 -6.13
N ALA A 462 17.62 -0.71 -5.23
CA ALA A 462 19.02 -0.91 -5.59
C ALA A 462 19.34 -2.36 -5.99
N VAL A 463 18.49 -3.32 -5.62
CA VAL A 463 18.72 -4.76 -5.82
C VAL A 463 17.70 -5.43 -6.74
N SER A 464 16.68 -4.70 -7.22
CA SER A 464 15.78 -5.14 -8.29
C SER A 464 15.12 -3.95 -8.98
N LYS A 465 14.74 -4.15 -10.24
CA LYS A 465 13.91 -3.22 -11.02
C LYS A 465 12.43 -3.63 -11.01
N ASP A 466 12.17 -4.90 -10.72
CA ASP A 466 10.86 -5.53 -10.84
C ASP A 466 10.32 -5.78 -9.42
N ILE A 467 9.60 -4.79 -8.91
CA ILE A 467 9.06 -4.79 -7.54
C ILE A 467 7.55 -4.67 -7.62
N TYR A 468 6.85 -5.67 -7.09
CA TYR A 468 5.39 -5.78 -7.14
C TYR A 468 4.82 -5.86 -5.73
N ARG A 469 3.83 -5.02 -5.48
CA ARG A 469 3.11 -4.92 -4.21
C ARG A 469 1.75 -5.52 -4.41
N PHE A 470 1.56 -6.74 -3.91
CA PHE A 470 0.31 -7.43 -4.13
C PHE A 470 0.10 -8.62 -3.18
N MET A 471 -1.03 -8.59 -2.53
CA MET A 471 -1.55 -9.70 -1.73
C MET A 471 -2.94 -10.08 -2.27
N PRO A 472 -3.20 -11.35 -2.66
CA PRO A 472 -4.44 -11.77 -3.32
C PRO A 472 -5.61 -11.89 -2.34
N ILE A 473 -5.83 -10.88 -1.55
CA ILE A 473 -6.93 -10.78 -0.59
C ILE A 473 -8.07 -9.96 -1.21
N CYS A 474 -9.26 -10.55 -1.28
CA CYS A 474 -10.44 -9.87 -1.82
C CYS A 474 -11.17 -9.13 -0.71
N LEU A 475 -11.14 -7.81 -0.76
CA LEU A 475 -11.72 -6.93 0.26
C LEU A 475 -12.76 -5.99 -0.35
N ASN A 476 -13.89 -5.84 0.34
CA ASN A 476 -14.81 -4.75 0.10
C ASN A 476 -14.37 -3.46 0.85
N GLN A 477 -15.07 -2.35 0.62
CA GLN A 477 -14.72 -1.07 1.25
C GLN A 477 -14.77 -1.08 2.79
N TYR A 478 -15.67 -1.89 3.37
CA TYR A 478 -15.77 -1.99 4.83
C TYR A 478 -14.55 -2.73 5.39
N GLU A 479 -14.20 -3.86 4.79
CA GLU A 479 -13.04 -4.66 5.21
C GLU A 479 -11.73 -3.88 5.07
N GLN A 480 -11.54 -3.13 3.98
CA GLN A 480 -10.37 -2.27 3.81
C GLN A 480 -10.23 -1.22 4.92
N ARG A 481 -11.34 -0.73 5.48
CA ARG A 481 -11.31 0.26 6.56
C ARG A 481 -10.94 -0.32 7.93
N THR A 482 -10.88 -1.63 8.08
CA THR A 482 -10.44 -2.26 9.33
C THR A 482 -8.91 -2.30 9.46
N ILE A 483 -8.17 -2.12 8.36
CA ILE A 483 -6.72 -1.96 8.38
C ILE A 483 -6.36 -0.73 9.22
N HIS A 484 -5.46 -0.87 10.19
CA HIS A 484 -5.08 0.15 11.18
C HIS A 484 -6.24 0.63 12.09
N ASN A 485 -7.41 -0.02 12.01
CA ASN A 485 -8.59 0.36 12.77
C ASN A 485 -9.04 -0.76 13.71
N GLU A 486 -10.16 -0.55 14.39
CA GLU A 486 -10.80 -1.52 15.29
C GLU A 486 -11.42 -2.67 14.48
N ASN A 487 -11.50 -3.84 15.12
CA ASN A 487 -12.08 -5.05 14.54
C ASN A 487 -11.43 -5.51 13.23
N GLU A 488 -10.12 -5.37 13.11
CA GLU A 488 -9.35 -5.95 12.03
C GLU A 488 -9.51 -7.46 12.02
N TYR A 489 -9.80 -8.03 10.86
CA TYR A 489 -9.98 -9.48 10.68
C TYR A 489 -9.67 -9.92 9.25
N ILE A 490 -9.34 -11.18 9.10
CA ILE A 490 -9.30 -11.87 7.80
C ILE A 490 -10.29 -13.03 7.79
N SER A 491 -11.00 -13.24 6.67
CA SER A 491 -11.81 -14.45 6.52
C SER A 491 -10.93 -15.67 6.29
N LEU A 492 -11.37 -16.84 6.75
CA LEU A 492 -10.69 -18.12 6.48
C LEU A 492 -10.60 -18.41 4.98
N GLU A 493 -11.60 -17.98 4.21
CA GLU A 493 -11.60 -18.08 2.76
C GLU A 493 -10.44 -17.28 2.15
N ASN A 494 -10.30 -16.00 2.50
CA ASN A 494 -9.20 -15.16 2.03
C ASN A 494 -7.85 -15.72 2.49
N PHE A 495 -7.73 -16.16 3.74
CA PHE A 495 -6.49 -16.76 4.24
C PHE A 495 -6.10 -18.02 3.47
N GLY A 496 -7.05 -18.89 3.14
CA GLY A 496 -6.81 -20.07 2.29
C GLY A 496 -6.37 -19.70 0.87
N LYS A 497 -6.97 -18.66 0.30
CA LYS A 497 -6.60 -18.13 -1.04
C LYS A 497 -5.17 -17.58 -1.06
N ILE A 498 -4.79 -16.82 -0.03
CA ILE A 498 -3.42 -16.28 0.10
C ILE A 498 -2.41 -17.42 0.25
N GLN A 499 -2.69 -18.43 1.07
CA GLN A 499 -1.83 -19.61 1.24
C GLN A 499 -1.62 -20.36 -0.08
N TRP A 500 -2.71 -20.63 -0.79
CA TRP A 500 -2.63 -21.29 -2.11
C TRP A 500 -1.80 -20.46 -3.08
N TYR A 501 -2.05 -19.15 -3.15
CA TYR A 501 -1.34 -18.25 -4.05
C TYR A 501 0.17 -18.24 -3.78
N PHE A 502 0.59 -18.05 -2.54
CA PHE A 502 2.02 -18.01 -2.23
C PHE A 502 2.68 -19.37 -2.41
N LYS A 503 2.03 -20.47 -2.07
CA LYS A 503 2.53 -21.82 -2.38
C LYS A 503 2.78 -21.99 -3.88
N GLU A 504 1.81 -21.64 -4.72
CA GLU A 504 1.94 -21.76 -6.17
C GLU A 504 2.92 -20.74 -6.77
N LEU A 505 3.05 -19.57 -6.16
CA LEU A 505 4.04 -18.57 -6.57
C LEU A 505 5.46 -19.05 -6.27
N LEU A 506 5.71 -19.59 -5.07
CA LEU A 506 6.99 -20.21 -4.69
C LEU A 506 7.34 -21.39 -5.64
N LYS A 507 6.37 -22.23 -5.95
CA LYS A 507 6.55 -23.38 -6.84
C LYS A 507 6.91 -23.00 -8.30
N THR A 508 6.63 -21.77 -8.69
CA THR A 508 6.94 -21.27 -10.03
C THR A 508 8.44 -20.93 -10.19
N TYR A 509 9.11 -20.74 -9.10
CA TYR A 509 10.52 -20.39 -9.03
C TYR A 509 11.40 -21.57 -8.62
#